data_89113184a674e529bd4fb7ac3c3b7780
#
_entry.id   89113184a674e529bd4fb7ac3c3b7780
#
_cell.length_a   1.000
_cell.length_b   1.000
_cell.length_c   1.000
_cell.angle_alpha   90.00
_cell.angle_beta   90.00
_cell.angle_gamma   90.00
#
_symmetry.space_group_name_H-M   'P 1'
#
loop_
_entity.id
_entity.type
_entity.pdbx_description
1 polymer ?
#
loop_
_entity_poly.entity_id
_entity_poly.type
_entity_poly.pdbx_seq_one_letter_code
_entity_poly.pdbx_strand_id
1 'polypeptide(L)'
;RDFCLSRGLGDVYKRQGVMIAASFWSLLSPAIAAVERQHELGLTSLPSFLPPAIGFFLGAFFLYFLDKKIPHLHLFKKIEEAEGPKTDLKKTELLVLAIAIHNIPEGLAVGVAFGAIASGMDIGFTLGGAIALAIGMGLQNAPEGFAVSMPMRRAGFSRFKSWQWGQLSAIVEPIFAVIGAAIVMLVYPILPYALAFAAGAMIFIVVEEVIPESQS
;
A
#
# COMPACT_ATOMS: atom_id res chain seq x y z
N ARG A 1 -10.12 -28.67 -8.09
CA ARG A 1 -9.12 -28.10 -7.13
C ARG A 1 -8.21 -27.10 -7.87
N ASP A 2 -7.68 -27.46 -9.04
CA ASP A 2 -6.72 -26.64 -9.82
C ASP A 2 -7.33 -25.36 -10.41
N PHE A 3 -8.61 -25.36 -10.75
CA PHE A 3 -9.31 -24.19 -11.31
C PHE A 3 -9.53 -23.05 -10.29
N CYS A 4 -9.69 -23.37 -9.00
CA CYS A 4 -9.77 -22.37 -7.94
C CYS A 4 -8.39 -21.78 -7.59
N LEU A 5 -7.34 -22.58 -7.64
CA LEU A 5 -5.95 -22.15 -7.44
C LEU A 5 -5.47 -21.24 -8.58
N SER A 6 -5.76 -21.60 -9.85
CA SER A 6 -5.37 -20.78 -11.01
C SER A 6 -6.09 -19.43 -11.06
N ARG A 7 -7.35 -19.34 -10.61
CA ARG A 7 -8.04 -18.05 -10.48
C ARG A 7 -7.46 -17.20 -9.35
N GLY A 8 -7.15 -17.79 -8.19
CA GLY A 8 -6.54 -17.08 -7.07
C GLY A 8 -5.19 -16.47 -7.44
N LEU A 9 -4.32 -17.24 -8.09
CA LEU A 9 -3.03 -16.75 -8.61
C LEU A 9 -3.23 -15.63 -9.65
N GLY A 10 -4.15 -15.78 -10.60
CA GLY A 10 -4.43 -14.75 -11.60
C GLY A 10 -4.90 -13.42 -11.00
N ASP A 11 -5.65 -13.45 -9.91
CA ASP A 11 -6.12 -12.24 -9.22
C ASP A 11 -5.00 -11.59 -8.39
N VAL A 12 -4.11 -12.38 -7.79
CA VAL A 12 -2.89 -11.91 -7.11
C VAL A 12 -1.99 -11.16 -8.11
N TYR A 13 -1.69 -11.74 -9.29
CA TYR A 13 -0.86 -11.09 -10.31
C TYR A 13 -1.47 -9.78 -10.84
N LYS A 14 -2.79 -9.70 -11.03
CA LYS A 14 -3.46 -8.47 -11.47
C LYS A 14 -3.32 -7.35 -10.44
N ARG A 15 -3.54 -7.66 -9.17
CA ARG A 15 -3.36 -6.74 -8.05
C ARG A 15 -1.96 -6.15 -8.05
N GLN A 16 -0.96 -6.99 -8.18
CA GLN A 16 0.45 -6.60 -8.15
C GLN A 16 0.84 -5.72 -9.34
N GLY A 17 0.33 -6.01 -10.53
CA GLY A 17 0.51 -5.15 -11.69
C GLY A 17 -0.05 -3.75 -11.47
N VAL A 18 -1.20 -3.62 -10.81
CA VAL A 18 -1.78 -2.31 -10.44
C VAL A 18 -0.89 -1.59 -9.44
N MET A 19 -0.39 -2.28 -8.40
CA MET A 19 0.49 -1.68 -7.39
C MET A 19 1.80 -1.19 -8.00
N ILE A 20 2.45 -1.96 -8.87
CA ILE A 20 3.67 -1.54 -9.57
C ILE A 20 3.39 -0.33 -10.46
N ALA A 21 2.31 -0.36 -11.23
CA ALA A 21 1.91 0.74 -12.10
C ALA A 21 1.63 2.02 -11.30
N ALA A 22 0.88 1.91 -10.20
CA ALA A 22 0.59 3.02 -9.30
C ALA A 22 1.86 3.57 -8.65
N SER A 23 2.75 2.71 -8.16
CA SER A 23 4.02 3.12 -7.55
C SER A 23 4.88 3.92 -8.51
N PHE A 24 4.96 3.54 -9.78
CA PHE A 24 5.79 4.23 -10.76
C PHE A 24 5.09 5.48 -11.31
N TRP A 25 3.93 5.31 -11.96
CA TRP A 25 3.29 6.41 -12.70
C TRP A 25 2.53 7.39 -11.82
N SER A 26 1.90 6.89 -10.74
CA SER A 26 1.08 7.75 -9.89
C SER A 26 1.83 8.31 -8.68
N LEU A 27 3.02 7.82 -8.35
CA LEU A 27 3.77 8.25 -7.17
C LEU A 27 5.21 8.68 -7.49
N LEU A 28 6.07 7.80 -8.05
CA LEU A 28 7.48 8.15 -8.30
C LEU A 28 7.66 9.21 -9.37
N SER A 29 6.96 9.09 -10.50
CA SER A 29 7.03 10.09 -11.57
C SER A 29 6.58 11.48 -11.09
N PRO A 30 5.43 11.64 -10.43
CA PRO A 30 5.05 12.91 -9.81
C PRO A 30 6.00 13.37 -8.69
N ALA A 31 6.65 12.47 -7.94
CA ALA A 31 7.62 12.85 -6.93
C ALA A 31 8.84 13.55 -7.56
N ILE A 32 9.34 13.06 -8.68
CA ILE A 32 10.44 13.69 -9.44
C ILE A 32 10.00 15.04 -9.98
N ALA A 33 8.82 15.10 -10.64
CA ALA A 33 8.26 16.36 -11.16
C ALA A 33 8.05 17.41 -10.06
N ALA A 34 7.66 16.99 -8.86
CA ALA A 34 7.54 17.89 -7.71
C ALA A 34 8.87 18.50 -7.28
N VAL A 35 10.00 17.76 -7.34
CA VAL A 35 11.34 18.33 -7.08
C VAL A 35 11.73 19.31 -8.17
N GLU A 36 11.49 18.98 -9.43
CA GLU A 36 11.75 19.88 -10.56
C GLU A 36 11.00 21.20 -10.41
N ARG A 37 9.74 21.13 -10.01
CA ARG A 37 8.94 22.30 -9.71
C ARG A 37 9.46 23.09 -8.50
N GLN A 38 9.93 22.41 -7.46
CA GLN A 38 10.58 23.07 -6.32
C GLN A 38 11.88 23.79 -6.72
N HIS A 39 12.64 23.25 -7.69
CA HIS A 39 13.80 23.92 -8.28
C HIS A 39 13.42 25.23 -8.98
N GLU A 40 12.40 25.19 -9.84
CA GLU A 40 11.90 26.38 -10.55
C GLU A 40 11.45 27.49 -9.59
N LEU A 41 10.88 27.11 -8.44
CA LEU A 41 10.45 28.02 -7.39
C LEU A 41 11.60 28.48 -6.47
N GLY A 42 12.81 27.97 -6.65
CA GLY A 42 13.97 28.30 -5.79
C GLY A 42 13.88 27.70 -4.39
N LEU A 43 13.03 26.71 -4.16
CA LEU A 43 12.80 26.10 -2.84
C LEU A 43 13.81 24.99 -2.52
N THR A 44 14.49 24.44 -3.51
CA THR A 44 15.52 23.42 -3.33
C THR A 44 16.62 23.54 -4.39
N SER A 45 17.83 23.11 -4.05
CA SER A 45 18.96 22.93 -4.97
C SER A 45 19.39 21.46 -5.09
N LEU A 46 18.62 20.55 -4.48
CA LEU A 46 18.95 19.12 -4.48
C LEU A 46 18.69 18.50 -5.87
N PRO A 47 19.51 17.54 -6.33
CA PRO A 47 19.24 16.81 -7.57
C PRO A 47 17.83 16.20 -7.59
N SER A 48 17.13 16.23 -8.73
CA SER A 48 15.71 15.83 -8.84
C SER A 48 15.42 14.40 -8.37
N PHE A 49 16.40 13.52 -8.48
CA PHE A 49 16.26 12.13 -8.04
C PHE A 49 16.47 11.91 -6.54
N LEU A 50 17.16 12.83 -5.84
CA LEU A 50 17.63 12.58 -4.47
C LEU A 50 16.49 12.54 -3.44
N PRO A 51 15.56 13.51 -3.37
CA PRO A 51 14.41 13.43 -2.47
C PRO A 51 13.53 12.19 -2.72
N PRO A 52 13.15 11.86 -3.99
CA PRO A 52 12.41 10.62 -4.25
C PRO A 52 13.19 9.35 -3.88
N ALA A 53 14.50 9.28 -4.12
CA ALA A 53 15.29 8.11 -3.74
C ALA A 53 15.29 7.92 -2.21
N ILE A 54 15.51 8.99 -1.45
CA ILE A 54 15.47 8.94 0.02
C ILE A 54 14.07 8.49 0.49
N GLY A 55 13.01 9.11 -0.02
CA GLY A 55 11.64 8.76 0.33
C GLY A 55 11.35 7.29 0.04
N PHE A 56 11.72 6.81 -1.14
CA PHE A 56 11.52 5.42 -1.56
C PHE A 56 12.17 4.41 -0.62
N PHE A 57 13.46 4.59 -0.32
CA PHE A 57 14.16 3.69 0.60
C PHE A 57 13.62 3.77 2.03
N LEU A 58 13.24 4.97 2.49
CA LEU A 58 12.60 5.11 3.80
C LEU A 58 11.25 4.39 3.86
N GLY A 59 10.44 4.43 2.81
CA GLY A 59 9.17 3.72 2.72
C GLY A 59 9.36 2.22 2.74
N ALA A 60 10.27 1.70 1.92
CA ALA A 60 10.60 0.27 1.91
C ALA A 60 11.13 -0.20 3.27
N PHE A 61 12.03 0.58 3.88
CA PHE A 61 12.59 0.26 5.20
C PHE A 61 11.54 0.34 6.32
N PHE A 62 10.62 1.29 6.24
CA PHE A 62 9.52 1.41 7.19
C PHE A 62 8.64 0.15 7.17
N LEU A 63 8.26 -0.31 5.98
CA LEU A 63 7.48 -1.55 5.85
C LEU A 63 8.26 -2.76 6.32
N TYR A 64 9.53 -2.89 5.92
CA TYR A 64 10.41 -3.96 6.42
C TYR A 64 10.45 -3.99 7.96
N PHE A 65 10.55 -2.82 8.59
CA PHE A 65 10.57 -2.72 10.04
C PHE A 65 9.22 -3.08 10.67
N LEU A 66 8.12 -2.62 10.07
CA LEU A 66 6.77 -2.88 10.52
C LEU A 66 6.46 -4.39 10.44
N ASP A 67 6.83 -5.00 9.34
CA ASP A 67 6.73 -6.42 9.07
C ASP A 67 7.43 -7.26 10.16
N LYS A 68 8.65 -6.88 10.52
CA LYS A 68 9.42 -7.52 11.61
C LYS A 68 8.84 -7.32 13.01
N LYS A 69 8.03 -6.28 13.24
CA LYS A 69 7.53 -5.88 14.56
C LYS A 69 6.09 -6.28 14.82
N ILE A 70 5.29 -6.50 13.80
CA ILE A 70 3.88 -6.89 13.93
C ILE A 70 3.76 -8.38 13.63
N PRO A 71 3.14 -9.18 14.52
CA PRO A 71 2.89 -10.58 14.23
C PRO A 71 1.86 -10.70 13.11
N HIS A 72 2.19 -11.39 12.03
CA HIS A 72 1.32 -11.57 10.88
C HIS A 72 1.59 -12.90 10.16
N LEU A 73 0.72 -13.27 9.22
CA LEU A 73 0.82 -14.50 8.47
C LEU A 73 0.33 -14.29 7.04
N HIS A 74 1.13 -14.68 6.07
CA HIS A 74 0.74 -14.64 4.66
C HIS A 74 -0.28 -15.74 4.29
N LEU A 75 -1.04 -15.48 3.22
CA LEU A 75 -2.26 -16.22 2.86
C LEU A 75 -2.11 -17.74 2.73
N PHE A 76 -0.99 -18.21 2.22
CA PHE A 76 -0.77 -19.63 1.92
C PHE A 76 0.15 -20.33 2.93
N LYS A 77 0.70 -19.60 3.90
CA LYS A 77 1.61 -20.15 4.92
C LYS A 77 0.86 -20.88 6.06
N LYS A 78 1.57 -21.77 6.74
CA LYS A 78 1.10 -22.44 7.97
C LYS A 78 1.33 -21.54 9.17
N ILE A 79 0.61 -21.79 10.28
CA ILE A 79 0.73 -20.96 11.49
C ILE A 79 2.15 -20.97 12.09
N GLU A 80 2.90 -22.06 11.87
CA GLU A 80 4.29 -22.20 12.31
C GLU A 80 5.24 -21.30 11.52
N GLU A 81 4.80 -20.78 10.37
CA GLU A 81 5.53 -19.88 9.49
C GLU A 81 5.10 -18.42 9.69
N ALA A 82 4.39 -18.11 10.80
CA ALA A 82 4.02 -16.74 11.15
C ALA A 82 5.27 -15.90 11.40
N GLU A 83 5.24 -14.68 10.88
CA GLU A 83 6.34 -13.73 10.98
C GLU A 83 6.13 -12.74 12.13
N GLY A 84 7.19 -12.03 12.54
CA GLY A 84 7.15 -11.12 13.68
C GLY A 84 7.28 -11.79 15.05
N PRO A 85 6.90 -11.09 16.13
CA PRO A 85 6.99 -11.59 17.49
C PRO A 85 6.05 -12.79 17.73
N LYS A 86 6.46 -13.73 18.58
CA LYS A 86 5.59 -14.84 19.00
C LYS A 86 4.33 -14.31 19.66
N THR A 87 3.17 -14.87 19.29
CA THR A 87 1.86 -14.44 19.76
C THR A 87 0.90 -15.62 19.86
N ASP A 88 -0.12 -15.48 20.70
CA ASP A 88 -1.22 -16.44 20.82
C ASP A 88 -2.39 -16.16 19.85
N LEU A 89 -2.22 -15.23 18.90
CA LEU A 89 -3.22 -14.89 17.91
C LEU A 89 -3.50 -16.06 16.98
N LYS A 90 -4.76 -16.20 16.61
CA LYS A 90 -5.19 -17.24 15.66
C LYS A 90 -4.74 -16.93 14.25
N LYS A 91 -4.61 -17.96 13.43
CA LYS A 91 -4.28 -17.85 12.01
C LYS A 91 -5.10 -16.75 11.27
N THR A 92 -6.39 -16.67 11.56
CA THR A 92 -7.30 -15.69 10.96
C THR A 92 -6.99 -14.24 11.37
N GLU A 93 -6.59 -14.03 12.61
CA GLU A 93 -6.22 -12.70 13.14
C GLU A 93 -4.89 -12.24 12.56
N LEU A 94 -3.93 -13.15 12.43
CA LEU A 94 -2.64 -12.88 11.79
C LEU A 94 -2.78 -12.52 10.30
N LEU A 95 -3.72 -13.17 9.57
CA LEU A 95 -4.04 -12.81 8.19
C LEU A 95 -4.65 -11.42 8.07
N VAL A 96 -5.53 -11.03 9.00
CA VAL A 96 -6.11 -9.68 9.02
C VAL A 96 -5.03 -8.63 9.27
N LEU A 97 -4.08 -8.92 10.17
CA LEU A 97 -2.97 -8.00 10.45
C LEU A 97 -2.05 -7.85 9.23
N ALA A 98 -1.72 -8.95 8.54
CA ALA A 98 -0.96 -8.89 7.29
C ALA A 98 -1.59 -7.91 6.29
N ILE A 99 -2.85 -8.11 5.95
CA ILE A 99 -3.57 -7.25 5.00
C ILE A 99 -3.66 -5.80 5.51
N ALA A 100 -3.89 -5.59 6.82
CA ALA A 100 -3.92 -4.25 7.39
C ALA A 100 -2.58 -3.51 7.27
N ILE A 101 -1.44 -4.20 7.42
CA ILE A 101 -0.11 -3.62 7.21
C ILE A 101 0.06 -3.18 5.75
N HIS A 102 -0.39 -4.00 4.79
CA HIS A 102 -0.29 -3.72 3.35
C HIS A 102 -1.17 -2.54 2.94
N ASN A 103 -2.32 -2.36 3.56
CA ASN A 103 -3.24 -1.25 3.29
C ASN A 103 -2.76 0.12 3.81
N ILE A 104 -1.73 0.16 4.68
CA ILE A 104 -1.14 1.41 5.17
C ILE A 104 -0.53 2.26 4.04
N PRO A 105 0.38 1.73 3.19
CA PRO A 105 0.93 2.48 2.06
C PRO A 105 -0.11 2.89 1.03
N GLU A 106 -1.14 2.08 0.83
CA GLU A 106 -2.22 2.37 -0.12
C GLU A 106 -3.03 3.58 0.33
N GLY A 107 -3.43 3.60 1.59
CA GLY A 107 -4.07 4.77 2.19
C GLY A 107 -3.18 6.01 2.11
N LEU A 108 -1.91 5.90 2.49
CA LEU A 108 -0.95 7.01 2.40
C LEU A 108 -0.84 7.54 0.96
N ALA A 109 -0.72 6.67 -0.03
CA ALA A 109 -0.61 7.04 -1.44
C ALA A 109 -1.80 7.89 -1.92
N VAL A 110 -3.02 7.43 -1.65
CA VAL A 110 -4.25 8.16 -1.98
C VAL A 110 -4.30 9.49 -1.22
N GLY A 111 -4.01 9.47 0.08
CA GLY A 111 -4.03 10.67 0.92
C GLY A 111 -3.03 11.74 0.47
N VAL A 112 -1.80 11.36 0.20
CA VAL A 112 -0.76 12.27 -0.32
C VAL A 112 -1.17 12.87 -1.66
N ALA A 113 -1.73 12.05 -2.58
CA ALA A 113 -2.19 12.51 -3.88
C ALA A 113 -3.29 13.59 -3.78
N PHE A 114 -4.33 13.34 -3.00
CA PHE A 114 -5.42 14.31 -2.80
C PHE A 114 -5.00 15.51 -1.96
N GLY A 115 -4.14 15.32 -0.94
CA GLY A 115 -3.58 16.39 -0.13
C GLY A 115 -2.72 17.35 -0.96
N ALA A 116 -1.95 16.84 -1.90
CA ALA A 116 -1.19 17.64 -2.85
C ALA A 116 -2.08 18.55 -3.70
N ILE A 117 -3.20 18.03 -4.21
CA ILE A 117 -4.17 18.80 -4.99
C ILE A 117 -4.87 19.85 -4.11
N ALA A 118 -5.33 19.44 -2.92
CA ALA A 118 -6.05 20.31 -1.98
C ALA A 118 -5.19 21.49 -1.50
N SER A 119 -3.86 21.34 -1.46
CA SER A 119 -2.94 22.42 -1.13
C SER A 119 -2.81 23.49 -2.22
N GLY A 120 -3.45 23.32 -3.38
CA GLY A 120 -3.38 24.26 -4.51
C GLY A 120 -2.04 24.30 -5.22
N MET A 121 -1.19 23.31 -4.98
CA MET A 121 0.16 23.24 -5.57
C MET A 121 0.09 22.73 -7.01
N ASP A 122 0.66 23.53 -7.94
CA ASP A 122 0.90 23.08 -9.31
C ASP A 122 2.18 22.22 -9.36
N ILE A 123 2.02 20.92 -9.13
CA ILE A 123 3.12 19.94 -9.05
C ILE A 123 3.06 18.90 -10.15
N GLY A 124 2.28 19.18 -11.22
CA GLY A 124 2.05 18.19 -12.27
C GLY A 124 1.12 17.03 -11.87
N PHE A 125 0.60 17.05 -10.63
CA PHE A 125 -0.41 16.08 -10.17
C PHE A 125 -1.80 16.58 -10.53
N THR A 126 -2.50 15.85 -11.39
CA THR A 126 -3.85 16.24 -11.79
C THR A 126 -4.91 15.57 -10.92
N LEU A 127 -6.07 16.21 -10.76
CA LEU A 127 -7.20 15.59 -10.08
C LEU A 127 -7.60 14.26 -10.75
N GLY A 128 -7.52 14.20 -12.09
CA GLY A 128 -7.75 12.96 -12.84
C GLY A 128 -6.77 11.83 -12.45
N GLY A 129 -5.49 12.16 -12.24
CA GLY A 129 -4.48 11.22 -11.77
C GLY A 129 -4.77 10.68 -10.36
N ALA A 130 -5.16 11.55 -9.42
CA ALA A 130 -5.53 11.13 -8.07
C ALA A 130 -6.81 10.28 -8.06
N ILE A 131 -7.80 10.61 -8.86
CA ILE A 131 -9.02 9.81 -9.02
C ILE A 131 -8.67 8.44 -9.63
N ALA A 132 -7.84 8.39 -10.66
CA ALA A 132 -7.41 7.13 -11.27
C ALA A 132 -6.65 6.24 -10.27
N LEU A 133 -5.76 6.83 -9.45
CA LEU A 133 -5.08 6.12 -8.36
C LEU A 133 -6.10 5.56 -7.36
N ALA A 134 -7.04 6.36 -6.87
CA ALA A 134 -8.05 5.93 -5.90
C ALA A 134 -8.96 4.82 -6.46
N ILE A 135 -9.35 4.90 -7.73
CA ILE A 135 -10.12 3.84 -8.40
C ILE A 135 -9.28 2.56 -8.51
N GLY A 136 -8.00 2.68 -8.91
CA GLY A 136 -7.08 1.54 -9.00
C GLY A 136 -6.94 0.82 -7.66
N MET A 137 -6.73 1.58 -6.57
CA MET A 137 -6.67 1.05 -5.19
C MET A 137 -8.00 0.38 -4.80
N GLY A 138 -9.13 1.04 -5.03
CA GLY A 138 -10.45 0.47 -4.74
C GLY A 138 -10.73 -0.84 -5.49
N LEU A 139 -10.26 -0.97 -6.72
CA LEU A 139 -10.42 -2.20 -7.51
C LEU A 139 -9.57 -3.35 -6.97
N GLN A 140 -8.35 -3.08 -6.49
CA GLN A 140 -7.50 -4.12 -5.89
C GLN A 140 -7.96 -4.52 -4.48
N ASN A 141 -8.58 -3.62 -3.72
CA ASN A 141 -9.10 -3.91 -2.38
C ASN A 141 -10.24 -4.96 -2.38
N ALA A 142 -10.97 -5.09 -3.48
CA ALA A 142 -12.01 -6.11 -3.58
C ALA A 142 -11.43 -7.54 -3.49
N PRO A 143 -10.43 -7.96 -4.28
CA PRO A 143 -9.72 -9.23 -4.07
C PRO A 143 -9.12 -9.39 -2.67
N GLU A 144 -8.58 -8.33 -2.07
CA GLU A 144 -7.99 -8.37 -0.72
C GLU A 144 -9.05 -8.64 0.35
N GLY A 145 -10.19 -7.98 0.29
CA GLY A 145 -11.33 -8.26 1.17
C GLY A 145 -11.81 -9.72 1.05
N PHE A 146 -11.76 -10.30 -0.16
CA PHE A 146 -12.02 -11.73 -0.35
C PHE A 146 -10.92 -12.60 0.26
N ALA A 147 -9.67 -12.22 0.16
CA ALA A 147 -8.54 -12.93 0.75
C ALA A 147 -8.66 -13.07 2.27
N VAL A 148 -9.26 -12.09 2.95
CA VAL A 148 -9.61 -12.15 4.38
C VAL A 148 -10.91 -12.96 4.60
N SER A 149 -11.97 -12.64 3.85
CA SER A 149 -13.31 -13.18 4.09
C SER A 149 -13.40 -14.69 3.87
N MET A 150 -12.65 -15.24 2.90
CA MET A 150 -12.69 -16.67 2.57
C MET A 150 -12.09 -17.57 3.67
N PRO A 151 -10.90 -17.29 4.22
CA PRO A 151 -10.38 -18.01 5.38
C PRO A 151 -11.29 -17.93 6.61
N MET A 152 -11.90 -16.77 6.87
CA MET A 152 -12.88 -16.61 7.96
C MET A 152 -14.08 -17.55 7.78
N ARG A 153 -14.59 -17.67 6.54
CA ARG A 153 -15.67 -18.63 6.22
C ARG A 153 -15.24 -20.07 6.48
N ARG A 154 -14.02 -20.43 6.09
CA ARG A 154 -13.47 -21.78 6.34
C ARG A 154 -13.30 -22.06 7.83
N ALA A 155 -13.00 -21.03 8.63
CA ALA A 155 -12.90 -21.11 10.09
C ALA A 155 -14.27 -21.18 10.81
N GLY A 156 -15.39 -21.22 10.06
CA GLY A 156 -16.75 -21.40 10.60
C GLY A 156 -17.52 -20.11 10.91
N PHE A 157 -16.96 -18.94 10.60
CA PHE A 157 -17.69 -17.67 10.77
C PHE A 157 -18.89 -17.57 9.82
N SER A 158 -19.95 -16.86 10.21
CA SER A 158 -21.08 -16.57 9.35
C SER A 158 -20.67 -15.75 8.12
N ARG A 159 -21.49 -15.75 7.05
CA ARG A 159 -21.22 -14.96 5.83
C ARG A 159 -21.04 -13.47 6.16
N PHE A 160 -21.92 -12.94 7.00
CA PHE A 160 -21.90 -11.53 7.39
C PHE A 160 -20.64 -11.19 8.22
N LYS A 161 -20.30 -12.01 9.23
CA LYS A 161 -19.06 -11.79 10.01
C LYS A 161 -17.81 -11.90 9.16
N SER A 162 -17.74 -12.85 8.23
CA SER A 162 -16.60 -12.98 7.33
C SER A 162 -16.44 -11.75 6.43
N TRP A 163 -17.55 -11.24 5.89
CA TRP A 163 -17.56 -10.01 5.12
C TRP A 163 -17.13 -8.80 5.97
N GLN A 164 -17.61 -8.67 7.20
CA GLN A 164 -17.19 -7.61 8.12
C GLN A 164 -15.67 -7.62 8.36
N TRP A 165 -15.05 -8.78 8.56
CA TRP A 165 -13.61 -8.87 8.72
C TRP A 165 -12.85 -8.43 7.46
N GLY A 166 -13.34 -8.77 6.27
CA GLY A 166 -12.80 -8.27 5.01
C GLY A 166 -12.89 -6.74 4.88
N GLN A 167 -13.96 -6.12 5.39
CA GLN A 167 -14.09 -4.66 5.40
C GLN A 167 -13.19 -4.02 6.48
N LEU A 168 -13.07 -4.65 7.65
CA LEU A 168 -12.25 -4.13 8.74
C LEU A 168 -10.75 -4.15 8.43
N SER A 169 -10.27 -5.08 7.60
CA SER A 169 -8.87 -5.10 7.18
C SER A 169 -8.48 -3.85 6.39
N ALA A 170 -9.43 -3.24 5.67
CA ALA A 170 -9.21 -2.02 4.90
C ALA A 170 -9.45 -0.72 5.70
N ILE A 171 -9.88 -0.79 6.98
CA ILE A 171 -10.18 0.42 7.78
C ILE A 171 -8.96 1.31 8.00
N VAL A 172 -7.76 0.77 7.90
CA VAL A 172 -6.51 1.52 8.01
C VAL A 172 -6.28 2.48 6.85
N GLU A 173 -6.81 2.18 5.66
CA GLU A 173 -6.64 3.02 4.47
C GLU A 173 -7.20 4.43 4.65
N PRO A 174 -8.48 4.65 5.00
CA PRO A 174 -8.98 5.99 5.21
C PRO A 174 -8.27 6.73 6.34
N ILE A 175 -7.80 6.01 7.37
CA ILE A 175 -7.03 6.62 8.46
C ILE A 175 -5.70 7.15 7.93
N PHE A 176 -4.95 6.31 7.20
CA PHE A 176 -3.66 6.70 6.65
C PHE A 176 -3.80 7.66 5.46
N ALA A 177 -4.92 7.66 4.73
CA ALA A 177 -5.22 8.67 3.73
C ALA A 177 -5.38 10.06 4.37
N VAL A 178 -6.09 10.18 5.48
CA VAL A 178 -6.19 11.44 6.24
C VAL A 178 -4.82 11.89 6.75
N ILE A 179 -4.02 10.96 7.29
CA ILE A 179 -2.66 11.26 7.76
C ILE A 179 -1.77 11.74 6.60
N GLY A 180 -1.77 11.03 5.48
CA GLY A 180 -1.00 11.39 4.29
C GLY A 180 -1.38 12.76 3.74
N ALA A 181 -2.67 13.05 3.63
CA ALA A 181 -3.16 14.35 3.19
C ALA A 181 -2.73 15.47 4.16
N ALA A 182 -2.90 15.26 5.47
CA ALA A 182 -2.53 16.25 6.49
C ALA A 182 -1.03 16.57 6.47
N ILE A 183 -0.16 15.56 6.36
CA ILE A 183 1.29 15.75 6.29
C ILE A 183 1.67 16.65 5.12
N VAL A 184 1.14 16.37 3.92
CA VAL A 184 1.47 17.13 2.71
C VAL A 184 0.91 18.54 2.75
N MET A 185 -0.29 18.73 3.28
CA MET A 185 -0.90 20.05 3.42
C MET A 185 -0.16 20.94 4.41
N LEU A 186 0.47 20.36 5.44
CA LEU A 186 1.20 21.11 6.47
C LEU A 186 2.63 21.46 6.04
N VAL A 187 3.28 20.62 5.23
CA VAL A 187 4.71 20.75 4.91
C VAL A 187 4.99 20.53 3.43
N TYR A 188 4.90 21.58 2.63
CA TYR A 188 5.13 21.53 1.18
C TYR A 188 6.43 20.83 0.73
N PRO A 189 7.62 21.11 1.32
CA PRO A 189 8.87 20.48 0.88
C PRO A 189 8.91 18.96 1.05
N ILE A 190 8.02 18.38 1.88
CA ILE A 190 8.01 16.94 2.15
C ILE A 190 7.32 16.13 1.04
N LEU A 191 6.58 16.78 0.15
CA LEU A 191 5.75 16.10 -0.86
C LEU A 191 6.51 15.06 -1.72
N PRO A 192 7.71 15.38 -2.31
CA PRO A 192 8.45 14.40 -3.10
C PRO A 192 8.85 13.17 -2.28
N TYR A 193 9.22 13.38 -1.02
CA TYR A 193 9.55 12.30 -0.09
C TYR A 193 8.34 11.46 0.27
N ALA A 194 7.19 12.09 0.52
CA ALA A 194 5.95 11.41 0.92
C ALA A 194 5.37 10.54 -0.22
N LEU A 195 5.36 11.06 -1.47
CA LEU A 195 4.96 10.31 -2.65
C LEU A 195 5.89 9.10 -2.87
N ALA A 196 7.19 9.32 -2.83
CA ALA A 196 8.16 8.26 -3.02
C ALA A 196 8.19 7.27 -1.86
N PHE A 197 7.92 7.72 -0.63
CA PHE A 197 7.77 6.84 0.55
C PHE A 197 6.62 5.84 0.34
N ALA A 198 5.45 6.30 -0.07
CA ALA A 198 4.33 5.42 -0.36
C ALA A 198 4.67 4.44 -1.49
N ALA A 199 5.34 4.91 -2.56
CA ALA A 199 5.80 4.05 -3.65
C ALA A 199 6.79 2.96 -3.16
N GLY A 200 7.78 3.33 -2.36
CA GLY A 200 8.77 2.40 -1.82
C GLY A 200 8.17 1.34 -0.91
N ALA A 201 7.23 1.76 -0.06
CA ALA A 201 6.49 0.84 0.80
C ALA A 201 5.63 -0.15 -0.03
N MET A 202 4.93 0.33 -1.08
CA MET A 202 4.15 -0.55 -1.97
C MET A 202 5.05 -1.51 -2.76
N ILE A 203 6.20 -1.08 -3.27
CA ILE A 203 7.14 -1.96 -3.98
C ILE A 203 7.74 -3.00 -3.04
N PHE A 204 8.00 -2.66 -1.77
CA PHE A 204 8.44 -3.64 -0.78
C PHE A 204 7.43 -4.78 -0.65
N ILE A 205 6.14 -4.49 -0.50
CA ILE A 205 5.07 -5.49 -0.42
C ILE A 205 5.07 -6.38 -1.67
N VAL A 206 5.13 -5.76 -2.86
CA VAL A 206 5.16 -6.52 -4.13
C VAL A 206 6.33 -7.50 -4.15
N VAL A 207 7.52 -7.08 -3.74
CA VAL A 207 8.72 -7.93 -3.74
C VAL A 207 8.61 -9.05 -2.71
N GLU A 208 8.07 -8.77 -1.54
CA GLU A 208 7.99 -9.72 -0.43
C GLU A 208 6.92 -10.79 -0.65
N GLU A 209 5.74 -10.43 -1.16
CA GLU A 209 4.66 -11.39 -1.40
C GLU A 209 4.73 -12.04 -2.78
N VAL A 210 4.97 -11.25 -3.83
CA VAL A 210 4.81 -11.70 -5.22
C VAL A 210 5.89 -12.65 -5.65
N ILE A 211 7.13 -12.32 -5.36
CA ILE A 211 8.26 -13.13 -5.82
C ILE A 211 8.24 -14.51 -5.18
N PRO A 212 8.05 -14.67 -3.86
CA PRO A 212 7.93 -15.99 -3.25
C PRO A 212 6.69 -16.76 -3.71
N GLU A 213 5.52 -16.11 -3.81
CA GLU A 213 4.28 -16.77 -4.25
C GLU A 213 4.32 -17.20 -5.73
N SER A 214 5.06 -16.48 -6.58
CA SER A 214 5.22 -16.83 -7.99
C SER A 214 6.10 -18.06 -8.24
N GLN A 215 6.90 -18.45 -7.25
CA GLN A 215 7.86 -19.56 -7.32
C GLN A 215 7.40 -20.81 -6.56
N SER A 216 6.27 -20.74 -5.84
CA SER A 216 5.66 -21.84 -5.08
C SER A 216 4.53 -22.50 -5.87
#